data_52e3d0927ee2026e73825ecb330c81cd
#
_entry.id   52e3d0927ee2026e73825ecb330c81cd
#
_cell.length_a   1.000
_cell.length_b   1.000
_cell.length_c   1.000
_cell.angle_alpha   90.00
_cell.angle_beta   90.00
_cell.angle_gamma   90.00
#
_symmetry.space_group_name_H-M   'P 1'
#
loop_
_entity.id
_entity.type
_entity.pdbx_description
1 polymer ?
#
loop_
_entity_poly.entity_id
_entity_poly.type
_entity_poly.pdbx_seq_one_letter_code
_entity_poly.pdbx_strand_id
1 'polypeptide(L)'
;MLPAKASKKADVEAYYNNIVTQLDGVHPGLVFNMDEMGVEMFADMKEVKVFVRQSQVPSRGPLHVGVPRTRRRCTLVVCISLDGETLTPTIITKTKTVNSYLYDRGYTQENLRVFTNETSFITTEIFSRWVSEVFLKRVKKKRKSLHKKLGDFDDKAVLIMDGCSCHQIEPFMEVFAQMRIEVRFLVAHTSHLAQPLDLGIFGRCKNIMRSRFQYIIN
;
A
#
# COMPACT_ATOMS: atom_id res chain seq x y z
N MET A 1 15.01 4.99 -23.18
CA MET A 1 14.80 4.70 -21.76
C MET A 1 16.16 4.63 -21.11
N LEU A 2 16.56 5.65 -20.34
CA LEU A 2 17.82 5.61 -19.59
C LEU A 2 17.69 4.57 -18.47
N PRO A 3 18.71 3.71 -18.24
CA PRO A 3 18.67 2.77 -17.13
C PRO A 3 18.58 3.56 -15.83
N ALA A 4 17.64 3.20 -14.96
CA ALA A 4 17.51 3.74 -13.63
C ALA A 4 18.87 3.59 -12.92
N LYS A 5 19.49 4.70 -12.55
CA LYS A 5 20.72 4.68 -11.74
C LYS A 5 20.35 4.00 -10.43
N ALA A 6 20.90 2.81 -10.21
CA ALA A 6 20.82 2.18 -8.89
C ALA A 6 21.36 3.17 -7.87
N SER A 7 20.59 3.44 -6.82
CA SER A 7 21.02 4.30 -5.72
C SER A 7 22.30 3.73 -5.16
N LYS A 8 23.31 4.56 -4.97
CA LYS A 8 24.55 4.12 -4.38
C LYS A 8 24.26 3.68 -2.92
N LYS A 9 24.93 2.65 -2.45
CA LYS A 9 24.80 2.16 -1.06
C LYS A 9 24.96 3.30 -0.05
N ALA A 10 25.86 4.24 -0.32
CA ALA A 10 26.09 5.43 0.51
C ALA A 10 24.85 6.33 0.63
N ASP A 11 24.05 6.48 -0.44
CA ASP A 11 22.84 7.32 -0.40
C ASP A 11 21.78 6.69 0.49
N VAL A 12 21.67 5.36 0.46
CA VAL A 12 20.75 4.59 1.32
C VAL A 12 21.19 4.65 2.78
N GLU A 13 22.46 4.46 3.05
CA GLU A 13 23.01 4.57 4.41
C GLU A 13 22.83 5.98 4.99
N ALA A 14 23.10 7.02 4.20
CA ALA A 14 22.88 8.41 4.60
C ALA A 14 21.40 8.69 4.90
N TYR A 15 20.50 8.16 4.08
CA TYR A 15 19.06 8.25 4.31
C TYR A 15 18.65 7.59 5.63
N TYR A 16 19.10 6.36 5.88
CA TYR A 16 18.78 5.66 7.13
C TYR A 16 19.31 6.38 8.36
N ASN A 17 20.54 6.86 8.34
CA ASN A 17 21.10 7.62 9.44
C ASN A 17 20.30 8.90 9.71
N ASN A 18 19.88 9.59 8.67
CA ASN A 18 19.05 10.79 8.79
C ASN A 18 17.67 10.46 9.38
N ILE A 19 16.99 9.42 8.85
CA ILE A 19 15.65 9.08 9.33
C ILE A 19 15.66 8.61 10.79
N VAL A 20 16.67 7.83 11.21
CA VAL A 20 16.81 7.40 12.60
C VAL A 20 16.90 8.60 13.54
N THR A 21 17.73 9.59 13.20
CA THR A 21 17.85 10.83 13.98
C THR A 21 16.54 11.62 14.03
N GLN A 22 15.78 11.64 12.93
CA GLN A 22 14.52 12.37 12.87
C GLN A 22 13.38 11.66 13.60
N LEU A 23 13.46 10.34 13.77
CA LEU A 23 12.48 9.54 14.51
C LEU A 23 12.80 9.49 16.01
N ASP A 24 13.98 9.96 16.42
CA ASP A 24 14.34 10.01 17.83
C ASP A 24 13.33 10.84 18.63
N GLY A 25 12.90 10.31 19.75
CA GLY A 25 11.87 10.91 20.60
C GLY A 25 10.44 10.86 20.03
N VAL A 26 10.19 10.36 18.83
CA VAL A 26 8.83 10.21 18.28
C VAL A 26 8.20 8.92 18.78
N HIS A 27 6.96 9.00 19.28
CA HIS A 27 6.26 7.79 19.74
C HIS A 27 6.03 6.81 18.57
N PRO A 28 6.35 5.51 18.71
CA PRO A 28 6.24 4.53 17.61
C PRO A 28 4.86 4.48 16.95
N GLY A 29 3.79 4.69 17.70
CA GLY A 29 2.42 4.75 17.19
C GLY A 29 2.09 6.00 16.36
N LEU A 30 3.03 6.95 16.26
CA LEU A 30 2.91 8.16 15.42
C LEU A 30 3.90 8.16 14.25
N VAL A 31 4.66 7.09 14.07
CA VAL A 31 5.50 6.86 12.88
C VAL A 31 4.75 5.92 11.96
N PHE A 32 4.43 6.38 10.77
CA PHE A 32 3.61 5.66 9.80
C PHE A 32 4.40 5.38 8.52
N ASN A 33 4.17 4.20 7.94
CA ASN A 33 4.64 3.88 6.59
C ASN A 33 3.44 3.53 5.72
N MET A 34 3.35 4.14 4.55
CA MET A 34 2.28 3.93 3.57
C MET A 34 2.86 3.49 2.23
N ASP A 35 2.13 2.59 1.56
CA ASP A 35 2.46 2.12 0.22
C ASP A 35 1.25 1.44 -0.45
N GLU A 36 1.32 1.23 -1.77
CA GLU A 36 0.29 0.60 -2.56
C GLU A 36 0.71 -0.78 -3.07
N MET A 37 -0.19 -1.73 -2.95
CA MET A 37 -0.04 -3.05 -3.51
C MET A 37 -1.08 -3.31 -4.60
N GLY A 38 -0.63 -3.55 -5.83
CA GLY A 38 -1.51 -4.05 -6.89
C GLY A 38 -1.94 -5.49 -6.61
N VAL A 39 -3.24 -5.74 -6.66
CA VAL A 39 -3.83 -7.07 -6.53
C VAL A 39 -4.53 -7.43 -7.82
N GLU A 40 -4.03 -8.44 -8.50
CA GLU A 40 -4.68 -9.02 -9.67
C GLU A 40 -5.40 -10.30 -9.27
N MET A 41 -6.73 -10.30 -9.40
CA MET A 41 -7.50 -11.51 -9.20
C MET A 41 -7.14 -12.50 -10.33
N PHE A 42 -6.65 -13.68 -9.96
CA PHE A 42 -6.31 -14.78 -10.87
C PHE A 42 -5.02 -14.69 -11.70
N ALA A 43 -4.21 -13.63 -11.61
CA ALA A 43 -3.04 -13.47 -12.48
C ALA A 43 -1.79 -14.29 -12.07
N ASP A 44 -1.73 -14.73 -10.84
CA ASP A 44 -0.52 -15.32 -10.25
C ASP A 44 -0.60 -16.84 -10.02
N MET A 45 -1.45 -17.55 -10.73
CA MET A 45 -1.37 -19.00 -10.76
C MET A 45 -0.17 -19.40 -11.63
N LYS A 46 0.94 -19.73 -11.00
CA LYS A 46 2.21 -20.12 -11.69
C LYS A 46 2.02 -21.34 -12.59
N GLU A 47 1.03 -22.17 -12.30
CA GLU A 47 0.67 -23.34 -13.11
C GLU A 47 -0.83 -23.49 -13.14
N VAL A 48 -1.44 -23.24 -14.29
CA VAL A 48 -2.83 -23.55 -14.55
C VAL A 48 -2.87 -24.84 -15.39
N LYS A 49 -3.47 -25.88 -14.84
CA LYS A 49 -3.78 -27.08 -15.64
C LYS A 49 -4.91 -26.72 -16.59
N VAL A 50 -4.65 -26.78 -17.87
CA VAL A 50 -5.64 -26.53 -18.92
C VAL A 50 -5.90 -27.79 -19.72
N PHE A 51 -7.14 -28.05 -20.04
CA PHE A 51 -7.50 -29.10 -20.99
C PHE A 51 -7.32 -28.56 -22.41
N VAL A 52 -6.44 -29.19 -23.18
CA VAL A 52 -6.21 -28.87 -24.59
C VAL A 52 -6.43 -30.13 -25.43
N ARG A 53 -6.83 -29.92 -26.67
CA ARG A 53 -6.92 -31.05 -27.62
C ARG A 53 -5.50 -31.56 -27.87
N GLN A 54 -5.34 -32.88 -27.98
CA GLN A 54 -4.04 -33.51 -28.22
C GLN A 54 -3.36 -32.98 -29.49
N SER A 55 -4.16 -32.59 -30.49
CA SER A 55 -3.67 -31.95 -31.73
C SER A 55 -3.06 -30.56 -31.52
N GLN A 56 -3.28 -29.91 -30.37
CA GLN A 56 -2.74 -28.59 -30.03
C GLN A 56 -1.48 -28.68 -29.15
N VAL A 57 -1.10 -29.88 -28.75
CA VAL A 57 0.12 -30.10 -27.98
C VAL A 57 1.29 -30.15 -28.94
N PRO A 58 2.25 -29.21 -28.85
CA PRO A 58 3.39 -29.22 -29.72
C PRO A 58 4.25 -30.45 -29.46
N SER A 59 4.79 -31.05 -30.53
CA SER A 59 5.65 -32.22 -30.44
C SER A 59 7.00 -31.92 -29.73
N ARG A 60 7.40 -30.65 -29.65
CA ARG A 60 8.58 -30.19 -28.92
C ARG A 60 8.31 -28.78 -28.37
N GLY A 61 8.81 -28.49 -27.17
CA GLY A 61 8.73 -27.17 -26.52
C GLY A 61 7.49 -26.97 -25.62
N PRO A 62 7.45 -25.86 -24.89
CA PRO A 62 6.34 -25.57 -23.99
C PRO A 62 5.06 -25.24 -24.74
N LEU A 63 3.93 -25.69 -24.20
CA LEU A 63 2.61 -25.32 -24.68
C LEU A 63 2.28 -23.88 -24.21
N HIS A 64 2.12 -22.97 -25.15
CA HIS A 64 1.65 -21.63 -24.88
C HIS A 64 0.13 -21.55 -25.05
N VAL A 65 -0.60 -21.57 -23.96
CA VAL A 65 -2.05 -21.34 -23.95
C VAL A 65 -2.31 -19.93 -23.52
N GLY A 66 -2.98 -19.15 -24.36
CA GLY A 66 -3.46 -17.81 -23.98
C GLY A 66 -4.55 -17.93 -22.93
N VAL A 67 -4.19 -17.84 -21.66
CA VAL A 67 -5.18 -17.75 -20.59
C VAL A 67 -5.77 -16.34 -20.61
N PRO A 68 -7.11 -16.20 -20.72
CA PRO A 68 -7.74 -14.89 -20.65
C PRO A 68 -7.38 -14.25 -19.29
N ARG A 69 -6.50 -13.26 -19.31
CA ARG A 69 -6.24 -12.47 -18.09
C ARG A 69 -7.49 -11.68 -17.79
N THR A 70 -8.21 -12.07 -16.76
CA THR A 70 -9.27 -11.23 -16.24
C THR A 70 -8.62 -9.94 -15.74
N ARG A 71 -8.86 -8.82 -16.43
CA ARG A 71 -8.32 -7.50 -16.10
C ARG A 71 -8.95 -6.92 -14.81
N ARG A 72 -9.39 -7.77 -13.90
CA ARG A 72 -9.92 -7.33 -12.61
C ARG A 72 -8.75 -7.10 -11.65
N ARG A 73 -8.21 -5.92 -11.73
CA ARG A 73 -7.18 -5.43 -10.81
C ARG A 73 -7.82 -4.49 -9.80
N CYS A 74 -7.37 -4.54 -8.58
CA CYS A 74 -7.57 -3.49 -7.59
C CYS A 74 -6.23 -3.09 -7.00
N THR A 75 -6.17 -1.92 -6.40
CA THR A 75 -5.02 -1.47 -5.62
C THR A 75 -5.42 -1.44 -4.15
N LEU A 76 -4.60 -2.03 -3.31
CA LEU A 76 -4.72 -1.95 -1.86
C LEU A 76 -3.74 -0.91 -1.36
N VAL A 77 -4.24 0.17 -0.76
CA VAL A 77 -3.43 1.16 -0.06
C VAL A 77 -3.34 0.73 1.40
N VAL A 78 -2.12 0.48 1.86
CA VAL A 78 -1.82 0.02 3.22
C VAL A 78 -1.01 1.09 3.93
N CYS A 79 -1.37 1.34 5.17
CA CYS A 79 -0.57 2.17 6.06
C CYS A 79 -0.50 1.50 7.43
N ILE A 80 0.72 1.39 7.94
CA ILE A 80 1.01 0.79 9.24
C ILE A 80 1.75 1.79 10.11
N SER A 81 1.61 1.69 11.42
CA SER A 81 2.46 2.40 12.37
C SER A 81 3.57 1.51 12.92
N LEU A 82 4.63 2.10 13.38
CA LEU A 82 5.82 1.39 13.88
C LEU A 82 5.50 0.53 15.12
N ASP A 83 4.43 0.83 15.85
CA ASP A 83 3.93 -0.01 16.96
C ASP A 83 3.09 -1.22 16.49
N GLY A 84 3.01 -1.45 15.17
CA GLY A 84 2.35 -2.63 14.56
C GLY A 84 0.85 -2.46 14.30
N GLU A 85 0.26 -1.30 14.55
CA GLU A 85 -1.15 -1.07 14.20
C GLU A 85 -1.32 -0.73 12.72
N THR A 86 -2.43 -1.17 12.13
CA THR A 86 -2.80 -0.82 10.75
C THR A 86 -3.85 0.28 10.74
N LEU A 87 -3.77 1.18 9.75
CA LEU A 87 -4.86 2.10 9.45
C LEU A 87 -5.99 1.34 8.74
N THR A 88 -7.17 1.98 8.64
CA THR A 88 -8.27 1.43 7.85
C THR A 88 -7.77 1.09 6.44
N PRO A 89 -7.77 -0.18 6.03
CA PRO A 89 -7.34 -0.58 4.71
C PRO A 89 -8.16 0.15 3.65
N THR A 90 -7.52 0.53 2.56
CA THR A 90 -8.19 1.22 1.46
C THR A 90 -8.03 0.43 0.18
N ILE A 91 -9.14 0.17 -0.52
CA ILE A 91 -9.15 -0.53 -1.81
C ILE A 91 -9.59 0.45 -2.89
N ILE A 92 -8.85 0.47 -4.00
CA ILE A 92 -9.21 1.22 -5.21
C ILE A 92 -9.62 0.21 -6.27
N THR A 93 -10.87 0.31 -6.73
CA THR A 93 -11.44 -0.64 -7.70
C THR A 93 -11.76 0.05 -9.03
N LYS A 94 -11.65 -0.74 -10.11
CA LYS A 94 -12.06 -0.29 -11.45
C LYS A 94 -13.57 -0.47 -11.63
N THR A 95 -14.35 0.32 -10.91
CA THR A 95 -15.81 0.32 -10.98
C THR A 95 -16.33 1.74 -10.96
N LYS A 96 -17.57 1.96 -11.41
CA LYS A 96 -18.21 3.28 -11.31
C LYS A 96 -18.77 3.54 -9.91
N THR A 97 -19.15 2.48 -9.22
CA THR A 97 -19.75 2.55 -7.89
C THR A 97 -19.18 1.45 -6.99
N VAL A 98 -19.25 1.65 -5.70
CA VAL A 98 -18.90 0.63 -4.72
C VAL A 98 -19.92 -0.50 -4.79
N ASN A 99 -19.46 -1.74 -4.83
CA ASN A 99 -20.34 -2.89 -4.83
C ASN A 99 -21.06 -3.02 -3.47
N SER A 100 -22.40 -2.98 -3.47
CA SER A 100 -23.22 -3.14 -2.27
C SER A 100 -22.93 -4.42 -1.51
N TYR A 101 -22.61 -5.51 -2.21
CA TYR A 101 -22.22 -6.78 -1.64
C TYR A 101 -21.13 -6.72 -0.55
N LEU A 102 -20.23 -5.74 -0.64
CA LEU A 102 -19.22 -5.52 0.42
C LEU A 102 -19.88 -5.13 1.73
N TYR A 103 -20.85 -4.21 1.68
CA TYR A 103 -21.57 -3.72 2.87
C TYR A 103 -22.49 -4.79 3.43
N ASP A 104 -23.12 -5.60 2.58
CA ASP A 104 -23.97 -6.73 2.99
C ASP A 104 -23.19 -7.80 3.78
N ARG A 105 -21.86 -7.84 3.61
CA ARG A 105 -20.95 -8.71 4.35
C ARG A 105 -20.38 -8.06 5.63
N GLY A 106 -20.93 -6.95 6.08
CA GLY A 106 -20.54 -6.28 7.31
C GLY A 106 -19.34 -5.34 7.19
N TYR A 107 -18.94 -5.00 5.97
CA TYR A 107 -17.95 -3.96 5.77
C TYR A 107 -18.55 -2.58 5.96
N THR A 108 -17.89 -1.76 6.75
CA THR A 108 -18.25 -0.35 6.96
C THR A 108 -17.12 0.54 6.46
N GLN A 109 -17.39 1.81 6.28
CA GLN A 109 -16.36 2.77 5.92
C GLN A 109 -15.28 2.95 7.01
N GLU A 110 -15.52 2.46 8.22
CA GLU A 110 -14.55 2.50 9.32
C GLU A 110 -13.56 1.34 9.27
N ASN A 111 -14.00 0.17 8.80
CA ASN A 111 -13.13 -1.02 8.72
C ASN A 111 -12.57 -1.30 7.33
N LEU A 112 -13.17 -0.73 6.28
CA LEU A 112 -12.67 -0.79 4.91
C LEU A 112 -13.07 0.48 4.15
N ARG A 113 -12.10 1.17 3.56
CA ARG A 113 -12.38 2.30 2.66
C ARG A 113 -12.34 1.82 1.22
N VAL A 114 -13.35 2.15 0.44
CA VAL A 114 -13.38 1.80 -0.98
C VAL A 114 -13.47 3.07 -1.80
N PHE A 115 -12.48 3.26 -2.68
CA PHE A 115 -12.49 4.28 -3.72
C PHE A 115 -12.66 3.62 -5.08
N THR A 116 -13.21 4.35 -6.01
CA THR A 116 -13.47 3.88 -7.37
C THR A 116 -12.91 4.84 -8.40
N ASN A 117 -12.30 4.32 -9.45
CA ASN A 117 -11.92 5.07 -10.63
C ASN A 117 -11.81 4.15 -11.86
N GLU A 118 -11.50 4.73 -13.03
CA GLU A 118 -11.45 3.97 -14.29
C GLU A 118 -10.21 3.06 -14.42
N THR A 119 -9.15 3.29 -13.65
CA THR A 119 -7.86 2.60 -13.79
C THR A 119 -7.55 1.64 -12.65
N SER A 120 -8.21 1.78 -11.50
CA SER A 120 -7.88 1.16 -10.21
C SER A 120 -6.51 1.54 -9.62
N PHE A 121 -5.83 2.54 -10.17
CA PHE A 121 -4.60 3.08 -9.60
C PHE A 121 -4.91 4.24 -8.66
N ILE A 122 -3.98 4.50 -7.73
CA ILE A 122 -4.04 5.72 -6.95
C ILE A 122 -3.82 6.94 -7.86
N THR A 123 -4.61 7.97 -7.64
CA THR A 123 -4.49 9.27 -8.31
C THR A 123 -4.29 10.34 -7.25
N THR A 124 -3.84 11.52 -7.64
CA THR A 124 -3.73 12.67 -6.72
C THR A 124 -5.03 12.95 -5.98
N GLU A 125 -6.18 12.84 -6.64
CA GLU A 125 -7.48 13.01 -6.01
C GLU A 125 -7.76 11.95 -4.96
N ILE A 126 -7.52 10.66 -5.28
CA ILE A 126 -7.72 9.56 -4.34
C ILE A 126 -6.74 9.66 -3.18
N PHE A 127 -5.49 10.03 -3.44
CA PHE A 127 -4.51 10.29 -2.39
C PHE A 127 -4.96 11.41 -1.45
N SER A 128 -5.43 12.52 -2.00
CA SER A 128 -5.97 13.63 -1.22
C SER A 128 -7.15 13.22 -0.33
N ARG A 129 -8.06 12.42 -0.87
CA ARG A 129 -9.15 11.85 -0.09
C ARG A 129 -8.67 10.88 0.98
N TRP A 130 -7.71 10.04 0.67
CA TRP A 130 -7.11 9.12 1.64
C TRP A 130 -6.45 9.88 2.79
N VAL A 131 -5.67 10.91 2.50
CA VAL A 131 -5.08 11.78 3.53
C VAL A 131 -6.16 12.33 4.44
N SER A 132 -7.20 12.96 3.89
CA SER A 132 -8.25 13.64 4.66
C SER A 132 -9.15 12.67 5.42
N GLU A 133 -9.57 11.58 4.78
CA GLU A 133 -10.61 10.70 5.27
C GLU A 133 -10.07 9.54 6.13
N VAL A 134 -8.79 9.16 5.95
CA VAL A 134 -8.17 8.03 6.63
C VAL A 134 -7.01 8.49 7.52
N PHE A 135 -5.97 9.07 6.93
CA PHE A 135 -4.72 9.35 7.63
C PHE A 135 -4.88 10.39 8.75
N LEU A 136 -5.38 11.58 8.42
CA LEU A 136 -5.54 12.67 9.42
C LEU A 136 -6.48 12.26 10.57
N LYS A 137 -7.54 11.52 10.27
CA LYS A 137 -8.44 10.99 11.31
C LYS A 137 -7.73 10.02 12.23
N ARG A 138 -6.87 9.16 11.66
CA ARG A 138 -6.09 8.21 12.44
C ARG A 138 -5.09 8.90 13.35
N VAL A 139 -4.33 9.87 12.83
CA VAL A 139 -3.37 10.64 13.64
C VAL A 139 -4.09 11.30 14.83
N LYS A 140 -5.22 11.98 14.60
CA LYS A 140 -6.03 12.60 15.66
C LYS A 140 -6.48 11.56 16.69
N LYS A 141 -7.02 10.42 16.24
CA LYS A 141 -7.48 9.33 17.14
C LYS A 141 -6.32 8.76 17.96
N LYS A 142 -5.16 8.52 17.32
CA LYS A 142 -3.99 7.97 18.01
C LYS A 142 -3.45 8.91 19.06
N ARG A 143 -3.25 10.20 18.76
CA ARG A 143 -2.85 11.20 19.73
C ARG A 143 -3.80 11.27 20.92
N LYS A 144 -5.12 11.27 20.69
CA LYS A 144 -6.12 11.25 21.77
C LYS A 144 -5.95 10.03 22.67
N SER A 145 -5.66 8.86 22.11
CA SER A 145 -5.44 7.63 22.89
C SER A 145 -4.11 7.63 23.64
N LEU A 146 -3.11 8.34 23.12
CA LEU A 146 -1.79 8.45 23.71
C LEU A 146 -1.64 9.58 24.74
N HIS A 147 -2.56 10.53 24.79
CA HIS A 147 -2.45 11.76 25.58
C HIS A 147 -1.98 11.53 27.04
N LYS A 148 -2.40 10.43 27.68
CA LYS A 148 -1.96 10.06 29.04
C LYS A 148 -0.78 9.08 29.08
N LYS A 149 -0.31 8.60 27.93
CA LYS A 149 0.69 7.54 27.81
C LYS A 149 1.92 7.98 26.99
N LEU A 150 1.94 9.25 26.57
CA LEU A 150 3.00 9.76 25.70
C LEU A 150 4.35 9.79 26.46
N GLY A 151 4.34 10.02 27.80
CA GLY A 151 5.58 10.09 28.56
C GLY A 151 6.47 11.19 28.02
N ASP A 152 7.74 10.86 27.82
CA ASP A 152 8.77 11.78 27.28
C ASP A 152 8.77 11.84 25.73
N PHE A 153 7.88 11.09 25.06
CA PHE A 153 7.79 11.12 23.60
C PHE A 153 7.16 12.42 23.08
N ASP A 154 7.68 12.88 21.95
CA ASP A 154 7.05 13.94 21.16
C ASP A 154 5.73 13.45 20.52
N ASP A 155 4.73 14.31 20.46
CA ASP A 155 3.46 14.04 19.79
C ASP A 155 3.52 14.29 18.25
N LYS A 156 4.71 14.65 17.75
CA LYS A 156 4.97 14.75 16.31
C LYS A 156 4.61 13.45 15.60
N ALA A 157 3.97 13.52 14.43
CA ALA A 157 3.72 12.37 13.60
C ALA A 157 4.61 12.40 12.36
N VAL A 158 5.05 11.23 11.91
CA VAL A 158 5.88 11.10 10.71
C VAL A 158 5.20 10.13 9.75
N LEU A 159 5.03 10.54 8.49
CA LEU A 159 4.54 9.70 7.40
C LEU A 159 5.68 9.42 6.42
N ILE A 160 6.03 8.16 6.29
CA ILE A 160 7.06 7.67 5.36
C ILE A 160 6.36 7.02 4.17
N MET A 161 6.70 7.44 2.97
CA MET A 161 6.15 6.90 1.72
C MET A 161 7.12 7.04 0.55
N ASP A 162 6.83 6.43 -0.57
CA ASP A 162 7.62 6.62 -1.79
C ASP A 162 7.33 7.97 -2.47
N GLY A 163 8.23 8.38 -3.36
CA GLY A 163 8.13 9.63 -4.11
C GLY A 163 7.29 9.52 -5.39
N CYS A 164 6.17 8.79 -5.36
CA CYS A 164 5.27 8.75 -6.51
C CYS A 164 4.70 10.15 -6.82
N SER A 165 4.61 10.50 -8.10
CA SER A 165 4.06 11.78 -8.53
C SER A 165 2.58 12.00 -8.15
N CYS A 166 1.87 10.92 -7.80
CA CYS A 166 0.50 10.99 -7.29
C CYS A 166 0.42 11.38 -5.80
N HIS A 167 1.53 11.27 -5.06
CA HIS A 167 1.62 11.60 -3.64
C HIS A 167 1.89 13.11 -3.44
N GLN A 168 0.99 13.93 -3.94
CA GLN A 168 1.13 15.39 -3.80
C GLN A 168 0.70 15.83 -2.39
N ILE A 169 1.65 16.38 -1.64
CA ILE A 169 1.44 16.85 -0.27
C ILE A 169 1.20 18.36 -0.18
N GLU A 170 1.47 19.10 -1.26
CA GLU A 170 1.34 20.56 -1.30
C GLU A 170 -0.02 21.06 -0.81
N PRO A 171 -1.15 20.44 -1.16
CA PRO A 171 -2.47 20.86 -0.67
C PRO A 171 -2.65 20.67 0.84
N PHE A 172 -1.77 19.89 1.49
CA PHE A 172 -1.87 19.55 2.91
C PHE A 172 -0.81 20.20 3.77
N MET A 173 0.13 20.97 3.20
CA MET A 173 1.28 21.52 3.93
C MET A 173 0.86 22.34 5.15
N GLU A 174 -0.16 23.18 5.03
CA GLU A 174 -0.65 23.96 6.16
C GLU A 174 -1.26 23.07 7.25
N VAL A 175 -2.12 22.12 6.88
CA VAL A 175 -2.74 21.18 7.82
C VAL A 175 -1.68 20.29 8.47
N PHE A 176 -0.69 19.85 7.72
CA PHE A 176 0.42 19.04 8.26
C PHE A 176 1.25 19.86 9.26
N ALA A 177 1.57 21.12 8.95
CA ALA A 177 2.28 22.00 9.87
C ALA A 177 1.48 22.22 11.16
N GLN A 178 0.19 22.59 11.07
CA GLN A 178 -0.69 22.77 12.23
C GLN A 178 -0.82 21.51 13.07
N MET A 179 -0.83 20.35 12.42
CA MET A 179 -0.91 19.06 13.09
C MET A 179 0.46 18.46 13.42
N ARG A 180 1.57 19.20 13.29
CA ARG A 180 2.92 18.67 13.52
C ARG A 180 3.13 17.30 12.86
N ILE A 181 2.77 17.19 11.56
CA ILE A 181 2.97 16.01 10.73
C ILE A 181 4.11 16.29 9.77
N GLU A 182 5.14 15.45 9.79
CA GLU A 182 6.24 15.48 8.84
C GLU A 182 6.10 14.36 7.82
N VAL A 183 6.34 14.67 6.55
CA VAL A 183 6.37 13.67 5.48
C VAL A 183 7.83 13.42 5.09
N ARG A 184 8.17 12.14 4.95
CA ARG A 184 9.48 11.67 4.52
C ARG A 184 9.34 10.76 3.31
N PHE A 185 9.96 11.18 2.22
CA PHE A 185 10.00 10.36 1.01
C PHE A 185 11.22 9.44 1.04
N LEU A 186 11.00 8.20 0.64
CA LEU A 186 12.09 7.25 0.41
C LEU A 186 12.99 7.74 -0.71
N VAL A 187 14.26 7.36 -0.67
CA VAL A 187 15.20 7.65 -1.77
C VAL A 187 14.67 7.04 -3.07
N ALA A 188 14.73 7.82 -4.15
CA ALA A 188 14.24 7.37 -5.45
C ALA A 188 14.90 6.03 -5.86
N HIS A 189 14.10 5.11 -6.38
CA HIS A 189 14.52 3.78 -6.82
C HIS A 189 15.04 2.84 -5.73
N THR A 190 14.72 3.09 -4.45
CA THR A 190 15.13 2.23 -3.33
C THR A 190 13.98 1.46 -2.68
N SER A 191 12.77 1.52 -3.19
CA SER A 191 11.59 0.86 -2.59
C SER A 191 11.85 -0.62 -2.28
N HIS A 192 12.54 -1.34 -3.17
CA HIS A 192 12.94 -2.74 -2.97
C HIS A 192 13.96 -2.97 -1.84
N LEU A 193 14.58 -1.92 -1.30
CA LEU A 193 15.56 -1.97 -0.20
C LEU A 193 15.05 -1.28 1.06
N ALA A 194 14.21 -0.27 0.91
CA ALA A 194 13.89 0.67 1.98
C ALA A 194 12.40 0.76 2.33
N GLN A 195 11.49 0.16 1.52
CA GLN A 195 10.06 0.19 1.77
C GLN A 195 9.63 -0.95 2.70
N PRO A 196 9.31 -0.68 3.99
CA PRO A 196 9.00 -1.75 4.96
C PRO A 196 7.83 -2.63 4.54
N LEU A 197 6.80 -2.05 3.89
CA LEU A 197 5.62 -2.78 3.43
C LEU A 197 5.97 -3.79 2.34
N ASP A 198 6.83 -3.44 1.39
CA ASP A 198 7.30 -4.34 0.33
C ASP A 198 8.17 -5.47 0.87
N LEU A 199 9.05 -5.16 1.83
CA LEU A 199 10.02 -6.11 2.36
C LEU A 199 9.39 -7.18 3.28
N GLY A 200 8.34 -6.83 4.02
CA GLY A 200 7.82 -7.71 5.06
C GLY A 200 6.37 -8.14 4.90
N ILE A 201 5.51 -7.26 4.41
CA ILE A 201 4.05 -7.41 4.53
C ILE A 201 3.40 -7.83 3.21
N PHE A 202 3.70 -7.17 2.12
CA PHE A 202 3.03 -7.41 0.84
C PHE A 202 3.23 -8.82 0.30
N GLY A 203 4.42 -9.39 0.48
CA GLY A 203 4.68 -10.78 0.11
C GLY A 203 3.78 -11.76 0.85
N ARG A 204 3.62 -11.59 2.16
CA ARG A 204 2.73 -12.41 3.00
C ARG A 204 1.26 -12.20 2.63
N CYS A 205 0.82 -10.95 2.43
CA CYS A 205 -0.54 -10.64 1.99
C CYS A 205 -0.86 -11.34 0.66
N LYS A 206 0.01 -11.24 -0.34
CA LYS A 206 -0.17 -11.91 -1.63
C LYS A 206 -0.27 -13.43 -1.48
N ASN A 207 0.55 -14.06 -0.64
CA ASN A 207 0.49 -15.51 -0.40
C ASN A 207 -0.82 -15.93 0.28
N ILE A 208 -1.28 -15.20 1.29
CA ILE A 208 -2.57 -15.47 1.95
C ILE A 208 -3.72 -15.32 0.95
N MET A 209 -3.72 -14.27 0.14
CA MET A 209 -4.75 -14.05 -0.86
C MET A 209 -4.78 -15.18 -1.89
N ARG A 210 -3.61 -15.61 -2.40
CA ARG A 210 -3.50 -16.74 -3.33
C ARG A 210 -4.08 -18.02 -2.74
N SER A 211 -3.72 -18.37 -1.51
CA SER A 211 -4.23 -19.57 -0.84
C SER A 211 -5.75 -19.53 -0.65
N ARG A 212 -6.30 -18.36 -0.33
CA ARG A 212 -7.76 -18.18 -0.18
C ARG A 212 -8.49 -18.26 -1.51
N PHE A 213 -7.93 -17.69 -2.58
CA PHE A 213 -8.53 -17.82 -3.92
C PHE A 213 -8.53 -19.27 -4.41
N GLN A 214 -7.46 -20.04 -4.17
CA GLN A 214 -7.43 -21.47 -4.52
C GLN A 214 -8.51 -22.27 -3.79
N TYR A 215 -8.81 -21.93 -2.54
CA TYR A 215 -9.86 -22.59 -1.75
C TYR A 215 -11.28 -22.28 -2.25
N ILE A 216 -11.50 -21.12 -2.87
CA ILE A 216 -12.82 -20.70 -3.38
C ILE A 216 -13.11 -21.33 -4.76
N ILE A 217 -12.08 -21.72 -5.52
CA ILE A 217 -12.20 -22.26 -6.89
C ILE A 217 -12.29 -23.79 -6.90
N ASN A 218 -11.84 -24.46 -5.86
CA ASN A 218 -11.97 -25.90 -5.66
C ASN A 218 -13.26 -26.24 -4.90
#